data_c232327ef333a3cc12c361161c38bad0
#
_entry.id   c232327ef333a3cc12c361161c38bad0
#
_cell.length_a   1.000
_cell.length_b   1.000
_cell.length_c   1.000
_cell.angle_alpha   90.00
_cell.angle_beta   90.00
_cell.angle_gamma   90.00
#
_symmetry.space_group_name_H-M   'P 1'
#
loop_
_entity.id
_entity.type
_entity.pdbx_description
1 polymer ?
#
loop_
_entity_poly.entity_id
_entity_poly.type
_entity_poly.pdbx_seq_one_letter_code
_entity_poly.pdbx_strand_id
1 'polypeptide(L)'
;MKIKINFTTAGKCAYDDIKYTTTSSEIKNPDWSIVFQLENVEVPENWSQVASDVIAQKYFRKAGVPTRTKKVKEKDVPEFLWRSVPAADASFTGETSSKQVFDRLAGACAYWGWKGGYFSSEKDAQSYLDEM
;
A
#
# COMPACT_ATOMS: atom_id res chain seq x y z
N MET A 1 -6.60 16.91 15.24
CA MET A 1 -5.88 15.78 15.89
C MET A 1 -4.40 15.95 15.62
N LYS A 2 -3.57 15.78 16.66
CA LYS A 2 -2.10 15.77 16.55
C LYS A 2 -1.62 14.32 16.55
N ILE A 3 -0.71 13.98 15.63
CA ILE A 3 -0.15 12.65 15.51
C ILE A 3 1.30 12.66 15.96
N LYS A 4 1.63 11.75 16.88
CA LYS A 4 3.00 11.54 17.35
C LYS A 4 3.66 10.43 16.54
N ILE A 5 4.87 10.69 16.06
CA ILE A 5 5.71 9.69 15.41
C ILE A 5 6.29 8.75 16.47
N ASN A 6 6.13 7.44 16.29
CA ASN A 6 6.64 6.41 17.20
C ASN A 6 7.48 5.34 16.47
N PHE A 7 7.13 4.98 15.25
CA PHE A 7 7.74 3.86 14.51
C PHE A 7 8.55 4.30 13.30
N THR A 8 8.25 5.49 12.76
CA THR A 8 8.93 6.03 11.58
C THR A 8 9.85 7.20 11.94
N THR A 9 10.62 7.67 10.97
CA THR A 9 11.47 8.86 11.10
C THR A 9 10.97 9.95 10.17
N ALA A 10 10.68 11.12 10.70
CA ALA A 10 10.20 12.25 9.91
C ALA A 10 11.15 12.57 8.74
N GLY A 11 10.59 12.70 7.54
CA GLY A 11 11.33 12.99 6.31
C GLY A 11 12.01 11.79 5.65
N LYS A 12 11.84 10.57 6.19
CA LYS A 12 12.21 9.32 5.54
C LYS A 12 10.97 8.59 5.04
N CYS A 13 11.15 7.76 4.01
CA CYS A 13 10.11 6.85 3.58
C CYS A 13 9.86 5.81 4.69
N ALA A 14 8.58 5.52 5.00
CA ALA A 14 8.20 4.57 6.04
C ALA A 14 8.78 3.16 5.84
N TYR A 15 9.15 2.80 4.59
CA TYR A 15 9.70 1.49 4.25
C TYR A 15 11.24 1.41 4.29
N ASP A 16 11.96 2.53 4.44
CA ASP A 16 13.43 2.57 4.33
C ASP A 16 14.15 1.70 5.37
N ASP A 17 13.57 1.57 6.55
CA ASP A 17 14.15 0.79 7.65
C ASP A 17 13.67 -0.67 7.67
N ILE A 18 12.86 -1.09 6.68
CA ILE A 18 12.30 -2.44 6.56
C ILE A 18 12.97 -3.16 5.38
N LYS A 19 13.58 -4.30 5.65
CA LYS A 19 14.09 -5.18 4.59
C LYS A 19 12.94 -5.95 3.94
N TYR A 20 12.92 -5.97 2.63
CA TYR A 20 11.93 -6.68 1.82
C TYR A 20 12.56 -7.85 1.09
N THR A 21 11.79 -8.89 0.87
CA THR A 21 12.13 -10.07 0.07
C THR A 21 10.98 -10.43 -0.85
N THR A 22 11.24 -11.34 -1.77
CA THR A 22 10.21 -11.89 -2.64
C THR A 22 9.94 -13.36 -2.28
N THR A 23 8.68 -13.75 -2.28
CA THR A 23 8.22 -15.12 -2.06
C THR A 23 7.14 -15.47 -3.07
N SER A 24 6.68 -16.72 -3.06
CA SER A 24 5.51 -17.17 -3.81
C SER A 24 4.39 -17.55 -2.87
N SER A 25 3.16 -17.38 -3.31
CA SER A 25 1.97 -17.85 -2.60
C SER A 25 1.16 -18.77 -3.49
N GLU A 26 0.78 -19.93 -2.97
CA GLU A 26 0.10 -20.98 -3.72
C GLU A 26 -1.00 -21.64 -2.87
N ILE A 27 -2.16 -21.87 -3.49
CA ILE A 27 -3.22 -22.71 -2.91
C ILE A 27 -3.42 -23.91 -3.83
N LYS A 28 -3.35 -25.10 -3.26
CA LYS A 28 -3.65 -26.38 -3.93
C LYS A 28 -4.87 -27.04 -3.33
N ASN A 29 -5.64 -27.71 -4.16
CA ASN A 29 -6.66 -28.65 -3.72
C ASN A 29 -6.03 -29.96 -3.20
N PRO A 30 -6.82 -30.82 -2.52
CA PRO A 30 -6.34 -32.13 -2.09
C PRO A 30 -5.84 -33.03 -3.23
N ASP A 31 -6.30 -32.82 -4.46
CA ASP A 31 -5.87 -33.51 -5.68
C ASP A 31 -4.63 -32.86 -6.33
N TRP A 32 -3.96 -31.93 -5.62
CA TRP A 32 -2.79 -31.15 -6.06
C TRP A 32 -3.05 -30.18 -7.21
N SER A 33 -4.27 -29.99 -7.68
CA SER A 33 -4.60 -28.94 -8.63
C SER A 33 -4.40 -27.55 -8.01
N ILE A 34 -3.80 -26.63 -8.77
CA ILE A 34 -3.52 -25.27 -8.31
C ILE A 34 -4.78 -24.44 -8.45
N VAL A 35 -5.28 -23.90 -7.34
CA VAL A 35 -6.43 -22.99 -7.29
C VAL A 35 -5.98 -21.53 -7.44
N PHE A 36 -4.83 -21.21 -6.83
CA PHE A 36 -4.24 -19.87 -6.84
C PHE A 36 -2.72 -20.00 -6.82
N GLN A 37 -2.07 -19.22 -7.64
CA GLN A 37 -0.61 -19.06 -7.63
C GLN A 37 -0.26 -17.61 -7.92
N LEU A 38 0.62 -17.05 -7.11
CA LEU A 38 1.21 -15.74 -7.33
C LEU A 38 2.69 -15.83 -7.00
N GLU A 39 3.52 -15.49 -7.98
CA GLU A 39 4.97 -15.43 -7.85
C GLU A 39 5.44 -14.00 -7.61
N ASN A 40 6.67 -13.84 -7.12
CA ASN A 40 7.30 -12.54 -6.88
C ASN A 40 6.49 -11.61 -5.97
N VAL A 41 5.90 -12.19 -4.92
CA VAL A 41 5.19 -11.43 -3.88
C VAL A 41 6.22 -10.73 -3.00
N GLU A 42 6.26 -9.40 -3.03
CA GLU A 42 7.14 -8.60 -2.19
C GLU A 42 6.52 -8.37 -0.81
N VAL A 43 7.23 -8.82 0.23
CA VAL A 43 6.82 -8.73 1.63
C VAL A 43 8.04 -8.41 2.52
N PRO A 44 7.84 -7.92 3.76
CA PRO A 44 8.92 -7.82 4.73
C PRO A 44 9.64 -9.16 4.94
N GLU A 45 10.97 -9.13 5.00
CA GLU A 45 11.80 -10.34 5.10
C GLU A 45 11.50 -11.20 6.34
N ASN A 46 11.09 -10.57 7.42
CA ASN A 46 10.78 -11.22 8.69
C ASN A 46 9.36 -11.82 8.78
N TRP A 47 8.56 -11.70 7.71
CA TRP A 47 7.23 -12.28 7.70
C TRP A 47 7.27 -13.80 7.48
N SER A 48 6.39 -14.51 8.19
CA SER A 48 6.19 -15.93 7.95
C SER A 48 5.52 -16.18 6.58
N GLN A 49 5.67 -17.39 6.04
CA GLN A 49 4.98 -17.79 4.81
C GLN A 49 3.47 -17.64 4.95
N VAL A 50 2.91 -17.97 6.12
CA VAL A 50 1.47 -17.81 6.38
C VAL A 50 1.02 -16.34 6.27
N ALA A 51 1.80 -15.40 6.83
CA ALA A 51 1.48 -13.97 6.72
C ALA A 51 1.54 -13.50 5.25
N SER A 52 2.54 -13.95 4.51
CA SER A 52 2.69 -13.65 3.08
C SER A 52 1.55 -14.23 2.25
N ASP A 53 1.11 -15.45 2.54
CA ASP A 53 -0.03 -16.09 1.89
C ASP A 53 -1.34 -15.34 2.17
N VAL A 54 -1.57 -14.94 3.41
CA VAL A 54 -2.78 -14.19 3.79
C VAL A 54 -2.87 -12.88 3.03
N ILE A 55 -1.79 -12.09 2.99
CA ILE A 55 -1.84 -10.80 2.28
C ILE A 55 -2.02 -11.00 0.78
N ALA A 56 -1.30 -11.94 0.17
CA ALA A 56 -1.38 -12.22 -1.25
C ALA A 56 -2.77 -12.72 -1.67
N GLN A 57 -3.36 -13.61 -0.89
CA GLN A 57 -4.62 -14.27 -1.23
C GLN A 57 -5.86 -13.44 -0.91
N LYS A 58 -5.83 -12.67 0.18
CA LYS A 58 -7.01 -11.98 0.72
C LYS A 58 -7.00 -10.47 0.46
N TYR A 59 -5.85 -9.85 0.41
CA TYR A 59 -5.76 -8.39 0.36
C TYR A 59 -5.27 -7.83 -0.97
N PHE A 60 -4.44 -8.55 -1.71
CA PHE A 60 -4.02 -8.09 -3.03
C PHE A 60 -5.18 -8.00 -3.99
N ARG A 61 -5.27 -6.86 -4.69
CA ARG A 61 -6.15 -6.73 -5.85
C ARG A 61 -5.64 -7.63 -6.97
N LYS A 62 -6.50 -8.49 -7.49
CA LYS A 62 -6.13 -9.49 -8.51
C LYS A 62 -6.05 -8.91 -9.91
N ALA A 63 -6.74 -7.79 -10.16
CA ALA A 63 -6.80 -7.13 -11.46
C ALA A 63 -7.16 -5.65 -11.31
N GLY A 64 -7.08 -4.90 -12.40
CA GLY A 64 -7.53 -3.51 -12.46
C GLY A 64 -6.57 -2.51 -11.80
N VAL A 65 -5.34 -2.93 -11.47
CA VAL A 65 -4.31 -2.06 -10.92
C VAL A 65 -3.48 -1.49 -12.06
N PRO A 66 -3.48 -0.16 -12.28
CA PRO A 66 -2.71 0.44 -13.35
C PRO A 66 -1.21 0.35 -13.07
N THR A 67 -0.43 -0.02 -14.09
CA THR A 67 1.03 -0.11 -14.00
C THR A 67 1.70 1.25 -13.86
N ARG A 68 1.03 2.32 -14.31
CA ARG A 68 1.49 3.71 -14.20
C ARG A 68 0.32 4.61 -13.83
N THR A 69 0.59 5.54 -12.93
CA THR A 69 -0.39 6.53 -12.46
C THR A 69 0.15 7.94 -12.60
N LYS A 70 -0.75 8.90 -12.64
CA LYS A 70 -0.44 10.32 -12.49
C LYS A 70 -1.26 10.89 -11.34
N LYS A 71 -0.66 11.81 -10.59
CA LYS A 71 -1.38 12.55 -9.54
C LYS A 71 -2.24 13.63 -10.16
N VAL A 72 -3.43 13.82 -9.60
CA VAL A 72 -4.37 14.88 -9.99
C VAL A 72 -4.35 15.94 -8.91
N LYS A 73 -3.94 17.16 -9.30
CA LYS A 73 -3.94 18.30 -8.39
C LYS A 73 -5.34 18.58 -7.87
N GLU A 74 -5.47 18.69 -6.57
CA GLU A 74 -6.73 19.02 -5.91
C GLU A 74 -6.54 20.26 -5.02
N LYS A 75 -7.49 21.21 -5.11
CA LYS A 75 -7.47 22.42 -4.31
C LYS A 75 -7.63 22.07 -2.83
N ASP A 76 -6.89 22.77 -1.97
CA ASP A 76 -6.93 22.62 -0.50
C ASP A 76 -6.56 21.20 0.01
N VAL A 77 -5.84 20.43 -0.81
CA VAL A 77 -5.28 19.12 -0.45
C VAL A 77 -3.77 19.15 -0.65
N PRO A 78 -2.97 18.74 0.34
CA PRO A 78 -1.51 18.62 0.19
C PRO A 78 -1.13 17.68 -0.94
N GLU A 79 -0.01 17.96 -1.61
CA GLU A 79 0.44 17.19 -2.78
C GLU A 79 0.62 15.70 -2.50
N PHE A 80 1.12 15.34 -1.33
CA PHE A 80 1.33 13.94 -0.95
C PHE A 80 0.02 13.14 -0.81
N LEU A 81 -1.13 13.82 -0.63
CA LEU A 81 -2.47 13.23 -0.56
C LEU A 81 -3.24 13.31 -1.88
N TRP A 82 -2.68 13.90 -2.95
CA TRP A 82 -3.40 13.95 -4.23
C TRP A 82 -3.72 12.56 -4.75
N ARG A 83 -4.94 12.41 -5.25
CA ARG A 83 -5.41 11.15 -5.84
C ARG A 83 -4.58 10.80 -7.07
N SER A 84 -4.35 9.51 -7.24
CA SER A 84 -3.74 8.96 -8.44
C SER A 84 -4.80 8.41 -9.38
N VAL A 85 -4.64 8.68 -10.68
CA VAL A 85 -5.46 8.12 -11.75
C VAL A 85 -4.56 7.38 -12.74
N PRO A 86 -5.07 6.39 -13.49
CA PRO A 86 -4.28 5.72 -14.51
C PRO A 86 -3.70 6.72 -15.51
N ALA A 87 -2.44 6.55 -15.89
CA ALA A 87 -1.85 7.28 -17.00
C ALA A 87 -2.49 6.81 -18.32
N ALA A 88 -2.48 7.67 -19.35
CA ALA A 88 -3.14 7.36 -20.64
C ALA A 88 -2.59 6.09 -21.32
N ASP A 89 -1.33 5.75 -21.06
CA ASP A 89 -0.61 4.59 -21.60
C ASP A 89 -0.49 3.43 -20.59
N ALA A 90 -1.24 3.48 -19.48
CA ALA A 90 -1.16 2.45 -18.44
C ALA A 90 -1.82 1.14 -18.89
N SER A 91 -1.13 0.04 -18.73
CA SER A 91 -1.72 -1.30 -18.71
C SER A 91 -2.23 -1.62 -17.29
N PHE A 92 -2.99 -2.70 -17.15
CA PHE A 92 -3.58 -3.10 -15.88
C PHE A 92 -3.11 -4.50 -15.48
N THR A 93 -2.82 -4.67 -14.21
CA THR A 93 -2.33 -5.91 -13.61
C THR A 93 -2.95 -6.12 -12.22
N GLY A 94 -2.43 -7.08 -11.45
CA GLY A 94 -2.70 -7.24 -10.03
C GLY A 94 -1.64 -6.56 -9.15
N GLU A 95 -1.90 -6.51 -7.85
CA GLU A 95 -0.89 -6.12 -6.86
C GLU A 95 0.10 -7.27 -6.64
N THR A 96 1.37 -6.93 -6.43
CA THR A 96 2.46 -7.88 -6.19
C THR A 96 3.29 -7.53 -4.95
N SER A 97 3.04 -6.38 -4.34
CA SER A 97 3.78 -5.90 -3.17
C SER A 97 2.84 -5.56 -2.03
N SER A 98 3.21 -5.96 -0.82
CA SER A 98 2.53 -5.54 0.40
C SER A 98 2.49 -4.02 0.57
N LYS A 99 3.51 -3.31 0.07
CA LYS A 99 3.55 -1.84 0.05
C LYS A 99 2.33 -1.26 -0.66
N GLN A 100 1.91 -1.84 -1.79
CA GLN A 100 0.73 -1.37 -2.53
C GLN A 100 -0.56 -1.46 -1.69
N VAL A 101 -0.68 -2.50 -0.86
CA VAL A 101 -1.82 -2.64 0.06
C VAL A 101 -1.80 -1.57 1.14
N PHE A 102 -0.65 -1.38 1.79
CA PHE A 102 -0.51 -0.38 2.85
C PHE A 102 -0.66 1.03 2.31
N ASP A 103 -0.01 1.37 1.19
CA ASP A 103 -0.11 2.69 0.57
C ASP A 103 -1.55 3.07 0.22
N ARG A 104 -2.34 2.15 -0.34
CA ARG A 104 -3.73 2.47 -0.68
C ARG A 104 -4.63 2.58 0.54
N LEU A 105 -4.38 1.80 1.60
CA LEU A 105 -5.15 1.88 2.85
C LEU A 105 -4.79 3.15 3.61
N ALA A 106 -3.51 3.36 3.89
CA ALA A 106 -3.02 4.54 4.59
C ALA A 106 -3.34 5.82 3.81
N GLY A 107 -3.10 5.83 2.51
CA GLY A 107 -3.41 6.96 1.64
C GLY A 107 -4.89 7.32 1.60
N ALA A 108 -5.78 6.34 1.49
CA ALA A 108 -7.22 6.58 1.52
C ALA A 108 -7.67 7.13 2.87
N CYS A 109 -7.22 6.55 3.97
CA CYS A 109 -7.57 7.01 5.32
C CYS A 109 -7.02 8.40 5.61
N ALA A 110 -5.77 8.68 5.23
CA ALA A 110 -5.17 10.01 5.38
C ALA A 110 -5.90 11.07 4.54
N TYR A 111 -6.26 10.75 3.30
CA TYR A 111 -7.04 11.63 2.43
C TYR A 111 -8.43 11.95 3.03
N TRP A 112 -9.17 10.95 3.47
CA TRP A 112 -10.46 11.16 4.11
C TRP A 112 -10.33 11.93 5.43
N GLY A 113 -9.30 11.65 6.21
CA GLY A 113 -8.99 12.37 7.44
C GLY A 113 -8.70 13.85 7.18
N TRP A 114 -7.97 14.16 6.10
CA TRP A 114 -7.72 15.53 5.67
C TRP A 114 -9.01 16.24 5.25
N LYS A 115 -9.78 15.62 4.35
CA LYS A 115 -11.06 16.18 3.86
C LYS A 115 -12.09 16.36 4.98
N GLY A 116 -12.07 15.50 5.99
CA GLY A 116 -12.92 15.59 7.18
C GLY A 116 -12.46 16.58 8.24
N GLY A 117 -11.28 17.24 8.03
CA GLY A 117 -10.74 18.20 8.98
C GLY A 117 -10.24 17.60 10.30
N TYR A 118 -9.88 16.31 10.31
CA TYR A 118 -9.44 15.63 11.53
C TYR A 118 -8.00 15.97 11.94
N PHE A 119 -7.15 16.35 11.00
CA PHE A 119 -5.76 16.70 11.30
C PHE A 119 -5.62 18.17 11.66
N SER A 120 -4.73 18.49 12.60
CA SER A 120 -4.47 19.87 13.03
C SER A 120 -3.53 20.62 12.06
N SER A 121 -2.76 19.88 11.25
CA SER A 121 -1.80 20.42 10.29
C SER A 121 -1.47 19.39 9.20
N GLU A 122 -0.84 19.85 8.11
CA GLU A 122 -0.28 18.96 7.07
C GLU A 122 0.76 18.00 7.66
N LYS A 123 1.55 18.45 8.63
CA LYS A 123 2.52 17.61 9.33
C LYS A 123 1.84 16.46 10.07
N ASP A 124 0.68 16.68 10.70
CA ASP A 124 -0.06 15.64 11.39
C ASP A 124 -0.63 14.63 10.39
N ALA A 125 -1.10 15.09 9.22
CA ALA A 125 -1.58 14.23 8.15
C ALA A 125 -0.45 13.37 7.56
N GLN A 126 0.74 13.97 7.36
CA GLN A 126 1.92 13.22 6.90
C GLN A 126 2.36 12.19 7.94
N SER A 127 2.43 12.59 9.22
CA SER A 127 2.78 11.66 10.30
C SER A 127 1.79 10.49 10.39
N TYR A 128 0.50 10.74 10.18
CA TYR A 128 -0.50 9.67 10.14
C TYR A 128 -0.25 8.70 8.97
N LEU A 129 0.04 9.25 7.78
CA LEU A 129 0.32 8.46 6.59
C LEU A 129 1.54 7.56 6.79
N ASP A 130 2.59 8.10 7.40
CA ASP A 130 3.86 7.40 7.63
C ASP A 130 3.76 6.34 8.74
N GLU A 131 2.96 6.57 9.77
CA GLU A 131 2.81 5.69 10.93
C GLU A 131 1.78 4.55 10.71
N MET A 132 0.86 4.70 9.76
CA MET A 132 -0.18 3.73 9.47
C MET A 132 0.31 2.60 8.56
#